data_5339c61d5384d4de51e5041abad31382
#
_entry.id   5339c61d5384d4de51e5041abad31382
#
_cell.length_a   1.000
_cell.length_b   1.000
_cell.length_c   1.000
_cell.angle_alpha   90.00
_cell.angle_beta   90.00
_cell.angle_gamma   90.00
#
_symmetry.space_group_name_H-M   'P 1'
#
loop_
_entity.id
_entity.type
_entity.pdbx_description
1 polymer ?
#
loop_
_entity_poly.entity_id
_entity_poly.type
_entity_poly.pdbx_seq_one_letter_code
_entity_poly.pdbx_strand_id
1 'polypeptide(L)'
;MQGTYSSAAFLLFIFLTGCATVQDAGQIEAGRQAIFTGNYPAALGYFQSVAQTNPNAVYGATLRMGIFTLLGQAQYLNGRYPEARQSLQKALSMHPGDNVARLYLGLTQARLEDRQTGLKNIQAV
;
A
#
# COMPACT_ATOMS: atom_id res chain seq x y z
N MET A 1 26.05 44.17 -4.70
CA MET A 1 26.36 42.87 -5.29
C MET A 1 25.86 41.76 -4.37
N GLN A 2 24.58 41.73 -4.10
CA GLN A 2 23.99 40.65 -3.29
C GLN A 2 22.60 40.40 -3.80
N GLY A 3 22.33 39.20 -4.30
CA GLY A 3 20.97 38.71 -4.36
C GLY A 3 20.41 38.18 -5.68
N THR A 4 21.22 37.76 -6.65
CA THR A 4 20.68 37.13 -7.87
C THR A 4 20.81 35.62 -7.97
N TYR A 5 21.41 34.95 -7.00
CA TYR A 5 21.65 33.48 -7.05
C TYR A 5 20.62 32.67 -6.31
N SER A 6 19.74 33.28 -5.50
CA SER A 6 18.81 32.58 -4.64
C SER A 6 17.55 32.08 -5.35
N SER A 7 17.11 32.78 -6.39
CA SER A 7 15.83 32.46 -7.06
C SER A 7 15.90 31.27 -8.01
N ALA A 8 17.06 31.08 -8.68
CA ALA A 8 17.22 29.94 -9.60
C ALA A 8 17.36 28.60 -8.87
N ALA A 9 18.04 28.58 -7.71
CA ALA A 9 18.18 27.39 -6.88
C ALA A 9 16.84 26.96 -6.25
N PHE A 10 16.00 27.92 -5.90
CA PHE A 10 14.68 27.64 -5.32
C PHE A 10 13.69 27.07 -6.34
N LEU A 11 13.76 27.53 -7.59
CA LEU A 11 12.95 27.01 -8.69
C LEU A 11 13.36 25.57 -9.09
N LEU A 12 14.65 25.23 -9.00
CA LEU A 12 15.14 23.88 -9.28
C LEU A 12 14.66 22.86 -8.24
N PHE A 13 14.51 23.28 -6.98
CA PHE A 13 14.03 22.40 -5.90
C PHE A 13 12.53 22.07 -6.03
N ILE A 14 11.73 22.98 -6.56
CA ILE A 14 10.28 22.78 -6.76
C ILE A 14 10.01 21.75 -7.87
N PHE A 15 10.86 21.68 -8.89
CA PHE A 15 10.73 20.68 -9.96
C PHE A 15 11.04 19.25 -9.52
N LEU A 16 11.93 19.04 -8.54
CA LEU A 16 12.31 17.72 -8.04
C LEU A 16 11.22 17.07 -7.16
N THR A 17 10.47 17.87 -6.41
CA THR A 17 9.37 17.35 -5.58
C THR A 17 8.12 16.99 -6.38
N GLY A 18 7.87 17.68 -7.49
CA GLY A 18 6.74 17.39 -8.37
C GLY A 18 6.83 16.07 -9.12
N CYS A 19 8.03 15.62 -9.47
CA CYS A 19 8.23 14.36 -10.21
C CYS A 19 7.93 13.12 -9.35
N ALA A 20 8.28 13.12 -8.05
CA ALA A 20 8.08 11.97 -7.16
C ALA A 20 6.57 11.69 -6.95
N THR A 21 5.75 12.70 -6.72
CA THR A 21 4.31 12.54 -6.50
C THR A 21 3.55 12.04 -7.74
N VAL A 22 3.96 12.48 -8.92
CA VAL A 22 3.39 12.00 -10.20
C VAL A 22 3.78 10.55 -10.45
N GLN A 23 5.01 10.16 -10.14
CA GLN A 23 5.49 8.79 -10.26
C GLN A 23 4.74 7.85 -9.31
N ASP A 24 4.53 8.23 -8.06
CA ASP A 24 3.76 7.44 -7.09
C ASP A 24 2.32 7.23 -7.55
N ALA A 25 1.65 8.28 -8.04
CA ALA A 25 0.30 8.18 -8.58
C ALA A 25 0.23 7.20 -9.77
N GLY A 26 1.20 7.24 -10.67
CA GLY A 26 1.30 6.32 -11.80
C GLY A 26 1.50 4.86 -11.36
N GLN A 27 2.35 4.62 -10.36
CA GLN A 27 2.56 3.28 -9.81
C GLN A 27 1.34 2.76 -9.05
N ILE A 28 0.65 3.61 -8.29
CA ILE A 28 -0.59 3.23 -7.61
C ILE A 28 -1.67 2.84 -8.63
N GLU A 29 -1.83 3.61 -9.70
CA GLU A 29 -2.80 3.29 -10.75
C GLU A 29 -2.44 2.00 -11.49
N ALA A 30 -1.17 1.79 -11.81
CA ALA A 30 -0.69 0.53 -12.41
C ALA A 30 -0.95 -0.68 -11.49
N GLY A 31 -0.74 -0.53 -10.19
CA GLY A 31 -1.04 -1.57 -9.20
C GLY A 31 -2.53 -1.88 -9.11
N ARG A 32 -3.39 -0.87 -9.15
CA ARG A 32 -4.85 -1.04 -9.18
C ARG A 32 -5.33 -1.73 -10.45
N GLN A 33 -4.80 -1.34 -11.60
CA GLN A 33 -5.09 -1.99 -12.86
C GLN A 33 -4.64 -3.47 -12.84
N ALA A 34 -3.49 -3.76 -12.23
CA ALA A 34 -3.00 -5.12 -12.04
C ALA A 34 -3.95 -5.95 -11.15
N ILE A 35 -4.52 -5.39 -10.08
CA ILE A 35 -5.57 -6.06 -9.29
C ILE A 35 -6.79 -6.36 -10.17
N PHE A 36 -7.26 -5.37 -10.91
CA PHE A 36 -8.44 -5.50 -11.75
C PHE A 36 -8.28 -6.58 -12.83
N THR A 37 -7.09 -6.75 -13.38
CA THR A 37 -6.78 -7.78 -14.37
C THR A 37 -6.34 -9.12 -13.78
N GLY A 38 -6.32 -9.26 -12.45
CA GLY A 38 -5.92 -10.48 -11.75
C GLY A 38 -4.40 -10.72 -11.69
N ASN A 39 -3.60 -9.73 -12.10
CA ASN A 39 -2.13 -9.82 -11.98
C ASN A 39 -1.68 -9.35 -10.58
N TYR A 40 -2.02 -10.14 -9.57
CA TYR A 40 -1.74 -9.81 -8.18
C TYR A 40 -0.23 -9.69 -7.85
N PRO A 41 0.68 -10.50 -8.42
CA PRO A 41 2.11 -10.30 -8.21
C PRO A 41 2.62 -8.93 -8.69
N ALA A 42 2.15 -8.45 -9.84
CA ALA A 42 2.52 -7.12 -10.33
C ALA A 42 1.96 -6.01 -9.42
N ALA A 43 0.71 -6.12 -8.97
CA ALA A 43 0.11 -5.18 -8.03
C ALA A 43 0.93 -5.08 -6.74
N LEU A 44 1.36 -6.22 -6.20
CA LEU A 44 2.21 -6.28 -5.01
C LEU A 44 3.52 -5.50 -5.21
N GLY A 45 4.20 -5.69 -6.33
CA GLY A 45 5.44 -4.98 -6.66
C GLY A 45 5.26 -3.46 -6.73
N TYR A 46 4.22 -2.99 -7.39
CA TYR A 46 3.91 -1.56 -7.48
C TYR A 46 3.64 -0.94 -6.10
N PHE A 47 2.79 -1.56 -5.29
CA PHE A 47 2.46 -0.99 -3.98
C PHE A 47 3.61 -1.09 -2.98
N GLN A 48 4.43 -2.14 -3.03
CA GLN A 48 5.65 -2.22 -2.22
C GLN A 48 6.62 -1.09 -2.54
N SER A 49 6.83 -0.80 -3.81
CA SER A 49 7.70 0.29 -4.26
C SER A 49 7.25 1.63 -3.69
N VAL A 50 5.96 1.96 -3.82
CA VAL A 50 5.42 3.21 -3.28
C VAL A 50 5.47 3.24 -1.75
N ALA A 51 5.14 2.16 -1.06
CA ALA A 51 5.18 2.11 0.40
C ALA A 51 6.59 2.33 0.97
N GLN A 52 7.64 1.91 0.26
CA GLN A 52 9.03 2.12 0.65
C GLN A 52 9.47 3.57 0.48
N THR A 53 9.07 4.23 -0.59
CA THR A 53 9.48 5.60 -0.92
C THR A 53 8.57 6.66 -0.33
N ASN A 54 7.28 6.37 -0.20
CA ASN A 54 6.26 7.30 0.30
C ASN A 54 5.21 6.56 1.15
N PRO A 55 5.53 6.26 2.43
CA PRO A 55 4.60 5.54 3.32
C PRO A 55 3.31 6.32 3.64
N ASN A 56 3.28 7.62 3.37
CA ASN A 56 2.11 8.47 3.56
C ASN A 56 1.28 8.66 2.29
N ALA A 57 1.62 7.97 1.20
CA ALA A 57 0.87 8.06 -0.04
C ALA A 57 -0.60 7.65 0.16
N VAL A 58 -1.49 8.43 -0.42
CA VAL A 58 -2.95 8.24 -0.36
C VAL A 58 -3.51 8.29 -1.77
N TYR A 59 -4.42 7.37 -2.07
CA TYR A 59 -5.13 7.31 -3.34
C TYR A 59 -6.61 7.64 -3.17
N GLY A 60 -7.15 8.34 -4.14
CA GLY A 60 -8.57 8.68 -4.23
C GLY A 60 -8.94 10.02 -3.64
N ALA A 61 -9.91 10.68 -4.26
CA ALA A 61 -10.42 11.99 -3.82
C ALA A 61 -11.53 11.86 -2.77
N THR A 62 -12.42 10.90 -2.94
CA THR A 62 -13.61 10.69 -2.10
C THR A 62 -13.40 9.57 -1.09
N LEU A 63 -12.94 8.40 -1.55
CA LEU A 63 -12.53 7.29 -0.71
C LEU A 63 -11.00 7.26 -0.66
N ARG A 64 -10.46 7.90 0.36
CA ARG A 64 -9.01 8.00 0.52
C ARG A 64 -8.46 6.72 1.13
N MET A 65 -7.76 5.95 0.32
CA MET A 65 -7.04 4.76 0.77
C MET A 65 -5.56 5.05 0.88
N GLY A 66 -4.97 4.75 2.03
CA GLY A 66 -3.54 4.81 2.23
C GLY A 66 -2.81 3.69 1.50
N ILE A 67 -1.53 3.89 1.22
CA ILE A 67 -0.70 2.89 0.51
C ILE A 67 -0.65 1.54 1.25
N PHE A 68 -0.69 1.53 2.59
CA PHE A 68 -0.70 0.29 3.37
C PHE A 68 -2.02 -0.48 3.26
N THR A 69 -3.13 0.18 2.96
CA THR A 69 -4.39 -0.48 2.62
C THR A 69 -4.28 -1.22 1.29
N LEU A 70 -3.77 -0.55 0.27
CA LEU A 70 -3.55 -1.13 -1.06
C LEU A 70 -2.53 -2.26 -1.02
N LEU A 71 -1.43 -2.07 -0.29
CA LEU A 71 -0.41 -3.09 -0.09
C LEU A 71 -0.97 -4.31 0.63
N GLY A 72 -1.70 -4.12 1.72
CA GLY A 72 -2.33 -5.20 2.47
C GLY A 72 -3.37 -5.97 1.64
N GLN A 73 -4.14 -5.29 0.81
CA GLN A 73 -5.05 -5.92 -0.15
C GLN A 73 -4.29 -6.78 -1.16
N ALA A 74 -3.21 -6.28 -1.75
CA ALA A 74 -2.40 -7.03 -2.70
C ALA A 74 -1.73 -8.25 -2.05
N GLN A 75 -1.24 -8.11 -0.83
CA GLN A 75 -0.66 -9.22 -0.04
C GLN A 75 -1.72 -10.29 0.23
N TYR A 76 -2.92 -9.91 0.63
CA TYR A 76 -4.04 -10.85 0.81
C TYR A 76 -4.33 -11.63 -0.48
N LEU A 77 -4.46 -10.94 -1.61
CA LEU A 77 -4.74 -11.56 -2.91
C LEU A 77 -3.61 -12.48 -3.40
N ASN A 78 -2.38 -12.24 -2.97
CA ASN A 78 -1.23 -13.13 -3.21
C ASN A 78 -1.09 -14.26 -2.18
N GLY A 79 -2.02 -14.40 -1.23
CA GLY A 79 -1.97 -15.41 -0.17
C GLY A 79 -0.92 -15.14 0.92
N ARG A 80 -0.36 -13.94 0.97
CA ARG A 80 0.62 -13.51 1.99
C ARG A 80 -0.08 -12.96 3.23
N TYR A 81 -0.82 -13.80 3.91
CA TYR A 81 -1.70 -13.39 5.01
C TYR A 81 -0.97 -12.80 6.23
N PRO A 82 0.18 -13.31 6.68
CA PRO A 82 0.91 -12.69 7.78
C PRO A 82 1.36 -11.26 7.47
N GLU A 83 1.87 -11.01 6.26
CA GLU A 83 2.30 -9.69 5.80
C GLU A 83 1.09 -8.77 5.59
N ALA A 84 0.00 -9.29 5.02
CA ALA A 84 -1.25 -8.54 4.86
C ALA A 84 -1.77 -8.04 6.21
N ARG A 85 -1.76 -8.88 7.24
CA ARG A 85 -2.15 -8.48 8.59
C ARG A 85 -1.32 -7.29 9.09
N GLN A 86 -0.01 -7.33 8.94
CA GLN A 86 0.87 -6.24 9.37
C GLN A 86 0.59 -4.95 8.63
N SER A 87 0.46 -5.00 7.30
CA SER A 87 0.18 -3.82 6.48
C SER A 87 -1.19 -3.22 6.81
N LEU A 88 -2.21 -4.04 6.98
CA LEU A 88 -3.57 -3.59 7.29
C LEU A 88 -3.69 -3.02 8.71
N GLN A 89 -2.99 -3.60 9.68
CA GLN A 89 -2.88 -3.02 11.02
C GLN A 89 -2.20 -1.65 10.98
N LYS A 90 -1.13 -1.51 10.20
CA LYS A 90 -0.47 -0.23 9.99
C LYS A 90 -1.40 0.78 9.30
N ALA A 91 -2.14 0.37 8.28
CA ALA A 91 -3.13 1.21 7.63
C ALA A 91 -4.16 1.75 8.64
N LEU A 92 -4.70 0.90 9.51
CA LEU A 92 -5.68 1.30 10.53
C LEU A 92 -5.08 2.17 11.64
N SER A 93 -3.80 2.01 11.97
CA SER A 93 -3.11 2.91 12.90
C SER A 93 -2.96 4.33 12.35
N MET A 94 -2.77 4.45 11.03
CA MET A 94 -2.66 5.74 10.34
C MET A 94 -4.03 6.35 10.03
N HIS A 95 -5.01 5.52 9.68
CA HIS A 95 -6.36 5.91 9.27
C HIS A 95 -7.39 5.00 9.95
N PRO A 96 -7.78 5.27 11.21
CA PRO A 96 -8.69 4.39 11.97
C PRO A 96 -10.07 4.20 11.35
N GLY A 97 -10.50 5.13 10.48
CA GLY A 97 -11.77 5.07 9.76
C GLY A 97 -11.73 4.29 8.43
N ASP A 98 -10.60 3.68 8.07
CA ASP A 98 -10.46 2.95 6.81
C ASP A 98 -11.22 1.61 6.85
N ASN A 99 -12.43 1.61 6.29
CA ASN A 99 -13.28 0.43 6.25
C ASN A 99 -12.75 -0.66 5.30
N VAL A 100 -12.00 -0.29 4.26
CA VAL A 100 -11.38 -1.26 3.35
C VAL A 100 -10.27 -2.02 4.07
N ALA A 101 -9.41 -1.31 4.80
CA ALA A 101 -8.39 -1.93 5.63
C ALA A 101 -9.01 -2.85 6.70
N ARG A 102 -10.10 -2.42 7.33
CA ARG A 102 -10.81 -3.23 8.33
C ARG A 102 -11.40 -4.50 7.73
N LEU A 103 -12.01 -4.41 6.54
CA LEU A 103 -12.56 -5.56 5.82
C LEU A 103 -11.47 -6.57 5.50
N TYR A 104 -10.39 -6.15 4.84
CA TYR A 104 -9.31 -7.06 4.48
C TYR A 104 -8.56 -7.62 5.69
N LEU A 105 -8.45 -6.87 6.77
CA LEU A 105 -7.89 -7.40 8.03
C LEU A 105 -8.76 -8.55 8.58
N GLY A 106 -10.06 -8.40 8.60
CA GLY A 106 -10.99 -9.46 9.01
C GLY A 106 -10.88 -10.71 8.13
N LEU A 107 -10.84 -10.53 6.81
CA LEU A 107 -10.64 -11.63 5.85
C LEU A 107 -9.28 -12.31 6.06
N THR A 108 -8.23 -11.54 6.30
CA THR A 108 -6.87 -12.04 6.55
C THR A 108 -6.82 -12.86 7.84
N GLN A 109 -7.45 -12.38 8.90
CA GLN A 109 -7.54 -13.09 10.18
C GLN A 109 -8.25 -14.44 10.03
N ALA A 110 -9.38 -14.48 9.32
CA ALA A 110 -10.11 -15.70 9.05
C ALA A 110 -9.24 -16.73 8.30
N ARG A 111 -8.46 -16.30 7.31
CA ARG A 111 -7.53 -17.18 6.58
C ARG A 111 -6.40 -17.72 7.45
N LEU A 112 -5.88 -16.93 8.38
CA LEU A 112 -4.83 -17.35 9.30
C LEU A 112 -5.34 -18.37 10.32
N GLU A 113 -6.55 -18.19 10.83
CA GLU A 113 -7.20 -19.11 11.78
C GLU A 113 -7.50 -20.46 11.12
N ASP A 114 -8.09 -20.46 9.93
CA ASP A 114 -8.37 -21.69 9.18
C ASP A 114 -7.09 -22.50 8.92
N ARG A 115 -6.00 -21.82 8.56
CA ARG A 115 -4.71 -22.48 8.35
C ARG A 115 -4.15 -23.09 9.63
N GLN A 116 -4.23 -22.38 10.75
CA GLN A 116 -3.78 -22.90 12.05
C GLN A 116 -4.61 -24.10 12.49
N THR A 117 -5.91 -24.07 12.31
CA THR A 117 -6.81 -25.19 12.62
C THR A 117 -6.50 -26.39 11.74
N GLY A 118 -6.28 -26.19 10.45
CA GLY A 118 -5.88 -27.25 9.53
C GLY A 118 -4.56 -27.92 9.93
N LEU A 119 -3.54 -27.14 10.29
CA LEU A 119 -2.24 -27.66 10.75
C LEU A 119 -2.37 -28.46 12.06
N LYS A 120 -3.16 -27.97 13.03
CA LYS A 120 -3.42 -28.69 14.28
C LYS A 120 -4.07 -30.07 14.03
N ASN A 121 -5.02 -30.13 13.11
CA ASN A 121 -5.69 -31.36 12.75
C ASN A 121 -4.74 -32.38 12.10
N ILE A 122 -3.79 -31.93 11.27
CA ILE A 122 -2.77 -32.80 10.67
C ILE A 122 -1.78 -33.34 11.72
N GLN A 123 -1.41 -32.53 12.69
CA GLN A 123 -0.49 -32.90 13.76
C GLN A 123 -1.13 -33.87 14.79
N ALA A 124 -2.44 -33.92 14.84
CA ALA A 124 -3.19 -34.81 15.77
C ALA A 124 -3.40 -36.23 15.23
N VAL A 125 -2.97 -36.51 13.98
CA VAL A 125 -3.04 -37.83 13.36
C VAL A 125 -1.74 -38.60 13.53
#